data_c1ba17a3659872293dcd9e3457dc2820
#
_entry.id   c1ba17a3659872293dcd9e3457dc2820
#
_cell.length_a   1.000
_cell.length_b   1.000
_cell.length_c   1.000
_cell.angle_alpha   90.00
_cell.angle_beta   90.00
_cell.angle_gamma   90.00
#
_symmetry.space_group_name_H-M   'P 1'
#
loop_
_entity.id
_entity.type
_entity.pdbx_description
1 polymer ?
#
loop_
_entity_poly.entity_id
_entity_poly.type
_entity_poly.pdbx_seq_one_letter_code
_entity_poly.pdbx_strand_id
1 'polypeptide(L)'
;MNGMVWVRVLVGAVWLNGGIEKLLNPEFPQQFASSLRAGGFISVAPPFFQDFMRGAVVPNAELFAQLMRVGELALGIALILGLLTNLAAVGSVVLSIVIVLSQGGVRLGTGLGAPEFLTVNVLVALLSVVILLTPAAKALSLDALLARRSAALSPLLLNRRRANRRRA
;
A
#
# COMPACT_ATOMS: atom_id res chain seq x y z
N MET A 1 18.10 7.72 -15.87
CA MET A 1 17.29 6.88 -14.94
C MET A 1 15.90 7.47 -14.92
N ASN A 2 14.84 6.69 -15.20
CA ASN A 2 13.48 7.22 -15.36
C ASN A 2 12.92 7.69 -14.02
N GLY A 3 12.42 8.93 -13.92
CA GLY A 3 11.85 9.47 -12.68
C GLY A 3 10.79 8.58 -12.02
N MET A 4 10.06 7.79 -12.82
CA MET A 4 9.05 6.84 -12.33
C MET A 4 9.61 5.69 -11.49
N VAL A 5 10.88 5.31 -11.68
CA VAL A 5 11.56 4.33 -10.81
C VAL A 5 11.73 4.92 -9.41
N TRP A 6 12.08 6.19 -9.31
CA TRP A 6 12.20 6.88 -8.02
C TRP A 6 10.87 7.01 -7.30
N VAL A 7 9.78 7.30 -8.02
CA VAL A 7 8.43 7.30 -7.42
C VAL A 7 8.12 5.95 -6.78
N ARG A 8 8.40 4.84 -7.47
CA ARG A 8 8.21 3.49 -6.92
C ARG A 8 9.08 3.26 -5.67
N VAL A 9 10.35 3.62 -5.74
CA VAL A 9 11.29 3.44 -4.60
C VAL A 9 10.85 4.29 -3.40
N LEU A 10 10.43 5.53 -3.62
CA LEU A 10 9.96 6.41 -2.55
C LEU A 10 8.69 5.89 -1.89
N VAL A 11 7.70 5.42 -2.66
CA VAL A 11 6.51 4.77 -2.10
C VAL A 11 6.90 3.52 -1.30
N GLY A 12 7.82 2.72 -1.82
CA GLY A 12 8.37 1.57 -1.09
C GLY A 12 9.07 1.96 0.20
N ALA A 13 9.82 3.07 0.21
CA ALA A 13 10.49 3.58 1.41
C ALA A 13 9.50 4.04 2.49
N VAL A 14 8.36 4.65 2.11
CA VAL A 14 7.31 5.02 3.05
C VAL A 14 6.76 3.77 3.75
N TRP A 15 6.41 2.73 2.99
CA TRP A 15 5.91 1.46 3.56
C TRP A 15 6.96 0.76 4.40
N LEU A 16 8.19 0.72 3.94
CA LEU A 16 9.30 0.09 4.68
C LEU A 16 9.53 0.77 6.03
N ASN A 17 9.52 2.11 6.04
CA ASN A 17 9.66 2.89 7.27
C ASN A 17 8.55 2.55 8.28
N GLY A 18 7.28 2.57 7.86
CA GLY A 18 6.16 2.23 8.74
C GLY A 18 6.20 0.79 9.24
N GLY A 19 6.60 -0.16 8.38
CA GLY A 19 6.76 -1.56 8.75
C GLY A 19 7.92 -1.80 9.73
N ILE A 20 9.07 -1.14 9.54
CA ILE A 20 10.22 -1.21 10.45
C ILE A 20 9.86 -0.62 11.82
N GLU A 21 9.22 0.56 11.86
CA GLU A 21 8.78 1.17 13.11
C GLU A 21 7.92 0.22 13.93
N LYS A 22 6.94 -0.43 13.30
CA LYS A 22 6.06 -1.40 13.96
C LYS A 22 6.77 -2.71 14.32
N LEU A 23 7.79 -3.11 13.55
CA LEU A 23 8.59 -4.30 13.83
C LEU A 23 9.48 -4.10 15.04
N LEU A 24 10.07 -2.92 15.17
CA LEU A 24 10.95 -2.56 16.31
C LEU A 24 10.15 -2.30 17.60
N ASN A 25 8.85 -2.14 17.53
CA ASN A 25 7.97 -2.05 18.68
C ASN A 25 7.31 -3.42 18.97
N PRO A 26 7.83 -4.23 19.92
CA PRO A 26 7.27 -5.55 20.23
C PRO A 26 5.86 -5.47 20.82
N GLU A 27 5.51 -4.33 21.43
CA GLU A 27 4.19 -4.12 22.04
C GLU A 27 3.15 -3.58 21.03
N PHE A 28 3.55 -3.30 19.79
CA PHE A 28 2.65 -2.75 18.78
C PHE A 28 1.32 -3.52 18.63
N PRO A 29 1.31 -4.88 18.60
CA PRO A 29 0.05 -5.62 18.47
C PRO A 29 -0.92 -5.38 19.63
N GLN A 30 -0.40 -5.34 20.85
CA GLN A 30 -1.20 -5.10 22.07
C GLN A 30 -1.68 -3.66 22.14
N GLN A 31 -0.82 -2.70 21.81
CA GLN A 31 -1.17 -1.27 21.75
C GLN A 31 -2.25 -1.01 20.69
N PHE A 32 -2.11 -1.60 19.51
CA PHE A 32 -3.11 -1.51 18.44
C PHE A 32 -4.45 -2.12 18.89
N ALA A 33 -4.43 -3.32 19.47
CA ALA A 33 -5.63 -3.99 19.96
C ALA A 33 -6.33 -3.19 21.07
N SER A 34 -5.58 -2.65 22.02
CA SER A 34 -6.14 -1.82 23.10
C SER A 34 -6.76 -0.52 22.57
N SER A 35 -6.10 0.15 21.63
CA SER A 35 -6.62 1.35 20.96
C SER A 35 -7.92 1.08 20.21
N LEU A 36 -8.02 -0.05 19.51
CA LEU A 36 -9.26 -0.45 18.83
C LEU A 36 -10.40 -0.72 19.81
N ARG A 37 -10.13 -1.47 20.88
CA ARG A 37 -11.13 -1.79 21.90
C ARG A 37 -11.61 -0.54 22.65
N ALA A 38 -10.75 0.44 22.83
CA ALA A 38 -11.10 1.75 23.37
C ALA A 38 -11.91 2.63 22.38
N GLY A 39 -12.16 2.17 21.17
CA GLY A 39 -12.93 2.88 20.15
C GLY A 39 -12.17 3.96 19.39
N GLY A 40 -10.82 4.04 19.51
CA GLY A 40 -10.00 5.11 18.98
C GLY A 40 -10.21 5.38 17.48
N PHE A 41 -9.92 4.40 16.61
CA PHE A 41 -10.10 4.55 15.16
C PHE A 41 -11.54 4.32 14.70
N ILE A 42 -12.36 3.61 15.49
CA ILE A 42 -13.71 3.23 15.09
C ILE A 42 -14.64 4.45 15.12
N SER A 43 -14.52 5.30 16.13
CA SER A 43 -15.42 6.44 16.34
C SER A 43 -15.38 7.47 15.21
N VAL A 44 -14.25 7.58 14.51
CA VAL A 44 -14.04 8.55 13.41
C VAL A 44 -14.25 7.96 12.02
N ALA A 45 -14.27 6.62 11.90
CA ALA A 45 -14.44 5.94 10.63
C ALA A 45 -15.85 6.13 10.04
N PRO A 46 -16.05 6.04 8.71
CA PRO A 46 -17.37 6.03 8.10
C PRO A 46 -18.23 4.87 8.62
N PRO A 47 -19.58 5.01 8.73
CA PRO A 47 -20.45 4.01 9.35
C PRO A 47 -20.28 2.59 8.79
N PHE A 48 -20.26 2.42 7.47
CA PHE A 48 -20.07 1.12 6.84
C PHE A 48 -18.74 0.45 7.23
N PHE A 49 -17.70 1.27 7.46
CA PHE A 49 -16.39 0.77 7.84
C PHE A 49 -16.32 0.47 9.35
N GLN A 50 -17.09 1.20 10.18
CA GLN A 50 -17.23 0.87 11.60
C GLN A 50 -17.79 -0.53 11.83
N ASP A 51 -18.79 -0.95 11.04
CA ASP A 51 -19.39 -2.29 11.14
C ASP A 51 -18.36 -3.38 10.82
N PHE A 52 -17.56 -3.18 9.76
CA PHE A 52 -16.43 -4.05 9.45
C PHE A 52 -15.40 -4.09 10.59
N MET A 53 -15.04 -2.92 11.13
CA MET A 53 -14.07 -2.82 12.23
C MET A 53 -14.57 -3.59 13.46
N ARG A 54 -15.83 -3.39 13.87
CA ARG A 54 -16.43 -4.05 15.04
C ARG A 54 -16.62 -5.56 14.82
N GLY A 55 -17.06 -5.95 13.63
CA GLY A 55 -17.39 -7.35 13.34
C GLY A 55 -16.18 -8.24 13.02
N ALA A 56 -15.16 -7.70 12.38
CA ALA A 56 -14.02 -8.48 11.91
C ALA A 56 -12.69 -8.09 12.58
N VAL A 57 -12.39 -6.78 12.69
CA VAL A 57 -11.06 -6.34 13.11
C VAL A 57 -10.91 -6.39 14.63
N VAL A 58 -11.87 -5.88 15.40
CA VAL A 58 -11.79 -5.84 16.87
C VAL A 58 -11.65 -7.22 17.49
N PRO A 59 -12.45 -8.25 17.08
CA PRO A 59 -12.29 -9.60 17.61
C PRO A 59 -10.92 -10.22 17.33
N ASN A 60 -10.26 -9.80 16.25
CA ASN A 60 -8.98 -10.33 15.76
C ASN A 60 -7.88 -9.25 15.73
N ALA A 61 -7.93 -8.28 16.65
CA ALA A 61 -7.12 -7.08 16.57
C ALA A 61 -5.60 -7.35 16.52
N GLU A 62 -5.11 -8.32 17.29
CA GLU A 62 -3.69 -8.67 17.28
C GLU A 62 -3.26 -9.31 15.96
N LEU A 63 -4.11 -10.16 15.35
CA LEU A 63 -3.87 -10.71 14.02
C LEU A 63 -3.80 -9.58 12.98
N PHE A 64 -4.73 -8.63 13.01
CA PHE A 64 -4.71 -7.50 12.08
C PHE A 64 -3.50 -6.60 12.28
N ALA A 65 -3.04 -6.42 13.52
CA ALA A 65 -1.79 -5.71 13.81
C ALA A 65 -0.57 -6.41 13.17
N GLN A 66 -0.49 -7.74 13.28
CA GLN A 66 0.57 -8.53 12.63
C GLN A 66 0.49 -8.44 11.10
N LEU A 67 -0.71 -8.56 10.54
CA LEU A 67 -0.92 -8.43 9.08
C LEU A 67 -0.52 -7.05 8.58
N MET A 68 -0.83 -5.99 9.33
CA MET A 68 -0.42 -4.62 9.00
C MET A 68 1.10 -4.50 8.99
N ARG A 69 1.78 -4.92 10.08
CA ARG A 69 3.23 -4.86 10.22
C ARG A 69 3.96 -5.62 9.10
N VAL A 70 3.58 -6.88 8.88
CA VAL A 70 4.18 -7.72 7.84
C VAL A 70 3.81 -7.22 6.45
N GLY A 71 2.58 -6.76 6.25
CA GLY A 71 2.11 -6.21 5.00
C GLY A 71 2.88 -4.96 4.58
N GLU A 72 3.09 -4.00 5.49
CA GLU A 72 3.87 -2.80 5.22
C GLU A 72 5.32 -3.13 4.85
N LEU A 73 5.96 -4.05 5.59
CA LEU A 73 7.33 -4.52 5.26
C LEU A 73 7.39 -5.18 3.89
N ALA A 74 6.46 -6.08 3.60
CA ALA A 74 6.41 -6.80 2.33
C ALA A 74 6.19 -5.84 1.15
N LEU A 75 5.26 -4.88 1.29
CA LEU A 75 5.01 -3.84 0.29
C LEU A 75 6.25 -2.96 0.08
N GLY A 76 6.89 -2.53 1.17
CA GLY A 76 8.11 -1.73 1.11
C GLY A 76 9.22 -2.43 0.35
N ILE A 77 9.57 -3.65 0.73
CA ILE A 77 10.60 -4.46 0.09
C ILE A 77 10.23 -4.74 -1.38
N ALA A 78 8.99 -5.15 -1.66
CA ALA A 78 8.54 -5.48 -3.00
C ALA A 78 8.62 -4.27 -3.94
N LEU A 79 8.19 -3.08 -3.50
CA LEU A 79 8.25 -1.86 -4.30
C LEU A 79 9.68 -1.37 -4.49
N ILE A 80 10.54 -1.41 -3.48
CA ILE A 80 11.95 -0.99 -3.61
C ILE A 80 12.66 -1.87 -4.62
N LEU A 81 12.57 -3.19 -4.47
CA LEU A 81 13.21 -4.15 -5.37
C LEU A 81 12.52 -4.23 -6.74
N GLY A 82 11.28 -3.79 -6.84
CA GLY A 82 10.44 -3.99 -8.02
C GLY A 82 10.13 -5.47 -8.25
N LEU A 83 9.75 -6.17 -7.20
CA LEU A 83 9.33 -7.57 -7.22
C LEU A 83 7.80 -7.61 -7.11
N LEU A 84 7.15 -8.31 -8.04
CA LEU A 84 5.67 -8.36 -8.12
C LEU A 84 5.06 -6.95 -8.06
N THR A 85 5.65 -5.99 -8.78
CA THR A 85 5.34 -4.56 -8.69
C THR A 85 3.86 -4.27 -8.83
N ASN A 86 3.15 -4.98 -9.71
CA ASN A 86 1.70 -4.80 -9.88
C ASN A 86 0.92 -5.20 -8.63
N LEU A 87 1.25 -6.36 -8.07
CA LEU A 87 0.58 -6.86 -6.86
C LEU A 87 0.90 -5.94 -5.66
N ALA A 88 2.15 -5.54 -5.52
CA ALA A 88 2.58 -4.62 -4.47
C ALA A 88 1.90 -3.24 -4.61
N ALA A 89 1.76 -2.71 -5.83
CA ALA A 89 1.05 -1.46 -6.06
C ALA A 89 -0.44 -1.56 -5.72
N VAL A 90 -1.11 -2.66 -6.09
CA VAL A 90 -2.52 -2.92 -5.68
C VAL A 90 -2.62 -3.03 -4.16
N GLY A 91 -1.76 -3.83 -3.52
CA GLY A 91 -1.72 -3.96 -2.07
C GLY A 91 -1.50 -2.62 -1.36
N SER A 92 -0.60 -1.78 -1.90
CA SER A 92 -0.35 -0.43 -1.41
C SER A 92 -1.59 0.46 -1.49
N VAL A 93 -2.34 0.43 -2.61
CA VAL A 93 -3.61 1.15 -2.74
C VAL A 93 -4.62 0.67 -1.70
N VAL A 94 -4.82 -0.64 -1.58
CA VAL A 94 -5.78 -1.23 -0.64
C VAL A 94 -5.44 -0.87 0.80
N LEU A 95 -4.18 -1.05 1.21
CA LEU A 95 -3.77 -0.75 2.58
C LEU A 95 -3.87 0.76 2.88
N SER A 96 -3.51 1.62 1.93
CA SER A 96 -3.69 3.07 2.06
C SER A 96 -5.16 3.45 2.25
N ILE A 97 -6.08 2.86 1.47
CA ILE A 97 -7.52 3.11 1.60
C ILE A 97 -8.01 2.67 3.00
N VAL A 98 -7.61 1.48 3.46
CA VAL A 98 -7.98 0.99 4.79
C VAL A 98 -7.50 1.94 5.88
N ILE A 99 -6.27 2.44 5.81
CA ILE A 99 -5.74 3.40 6.77
C ILE A 99 -6.49 4.73 6.70
N VAL A 100 -6.76 5.26 5.50
CA VAL A 100 -7.53 6.49 5.33
C VAL A 100 -8.93 6.35 5.91
N LEU A 101 -9.62 5.24 5.65
CA LEU A 101 -10.96 5.00 6.20
C LEU A 101 -10.94 4.90 7.73
N SER A 102 -9.93 4.25 8.31
CA SER A 102 -9.78 4.17 9.76
C SER A 102 -9.49 5.51 10.43
N GLN A 103 -8.94 6.47 9.68
CA GLN A 103 -8.70 7.85 10.13
C GLN A 103 -9.87 8.81 9.87
N GLY A 104 -11.02 8.29 9.43
CA GLY A 104 -12.23 9.08 9.18
C GLY A 104 -12.48 9.41 7.72
N GLY A 105 -11.75 8.80 6.80
CA GLY A 105 -11.86 9.03 5.36
C GLY A 105 -11.19 10.33 4.91
N VAL A 106 -11.46 10.69 3.66
CA VAL A 106 -10.99 11.96 3.08
C VAL A 106 -11.93 13.08 3.54
N ARG A 107 -11.39 14.08 4.21
CA ARG A 107 -12.14 15.22 4.72
C ARG A 107 -11.59 16.51 4.14
N LEU A 108 -12.50 17.39 3.75
CA LEU A 108 -12.19 18.79 3.42
C LEU A 108 -12.51 19.64 4.64
N GLY A 109 -11.47 20.15 5.29
CA GLY A 109 -11.62 21.07 6.40
C GLY A 109 -11.19 22.48 5.99
N THR A 110 -11.78 23.50 6.61
CA THR A 110 -11.41 24.89 6.46
C THR A 110 -10.99 25.45 7.82
N GLY A 111 -9.85 26.13 7.86
CA GLY A 111 -9.33 26.77 9.06
C GLY A 111 -8.08 26.09 9.63
N LEU A 112 -7.48 26.75 10.63
CA LEU A 112 -6.27 26.26 11.30
C LEU A 112 -6.60 24.95 12.06
N GLY A 113 -5.79 23.91 11.82
CA GLY A 113 -5.99 22.59 12.42
C GLY A 113 -7.05 21.71 11.76
N ALA A 114 -7.63 22.16 10.63
CA ALA A 114 -8.51 21.32 9.84
C ALA A 114 -7.75 20.13 9.23
N PRO A 115 -8.40 18.95 9.07
CA PRO A 115 -7.77 17.80 8.47
C PRO A 115 -7.38 18.09 7.01
N GLU A 116 -6.16 17.75 6.66
CA GLU A 116 -5.66 17.90 5.29
C GLU A 116 -6.30 16.87 4.38
N PHE A 117 -6.75 17.32 3.19
CA PHE A 117 -7.24 16.44 2.14
C PHE A 117 -6.17 15.44 1.68
N LEU A 118 -4.95 15.94 1.48
CA LEU A 118 -3.83 15.18 0.94
C LEU A 118 -2.95 14.61 2.04
N THR A 119 -3.47 13.63 2.79
CA THR A 119 -2.67 12.91 3.77
C THR A 119 -1.61 12.05 3.07
N VAL A 120 -0.56 11.64 3.79
CA VAL A 120 0.48 10.74 3.27
C VAL A 120 -0.14 9.47 2.66
N ASN A 121 -1.17 8.89 3.28
CA ASN A 121 -1.81 7.68 2.77
C ASN A 121 -2.61 7.94 1.49
N VAL A 122 -3.29 9.08 1.36
CA VAL A 122 -3.94 9.46 0.09
C VAL A 122 -2.90 9.64 -1.02
N LEU A 123 -1.80 10.33 -0.73
CA LEU A 123 -0.71 10.50 -1.69
C LEU A 123 -0.09 9.17 -2.11
N VAL A 124 0.19 8.28 -1.15
CA VAL A 124 0.73 6.93 -1.41
C VAL A 124 -0.24 6.12 -2.27
N ALA A 125 -1.55 6.19 -2.01
CA ALA A 125 -2.55 5.51 -2.84
C ALA A 125 -2.50 6.02 -4.30
N LEU A 126 -2.51 7.35 -4.49
CA LEU A 126 -2.46 7.96 -5.83
C LEU A 126 -1.16 7.60 -6.57
N LEU A 127 -0.02 7.70 -5.92
CA LEU A 127 1.27 7.32 -6.51
C LEU A 127 1.33 5.83 -6.84
N SER A 128 0.71 4.97 -6.03
CA SER A 128 0.63 3.53 -6.30
C SER A 128 -0.23 3.22 -7.52
N VAL A 129 -1.33 3.96 -7.74
CA VAL A 129 -2.10 3.88 -8.99
C VAL A 129 -1.24 4.30 -10.18
N VAL A 130 -0.47 5.38 -10.06
CA VAL A 130 0.45 5.82 -11.12
C VAL A 130 1.51 4.75 -11.42
N ILE A 131 2.09 4.10 -10.39
CA ILE A 131 3.05 2.99 -10.56
C ILE A 131 2.37 1.83 -11.31
N LEU A 132 1.15 1.47 -10.93
CA LEU A 132 0.39 0.38 -11.55
C LEU A 132 0.15 0.63 -13.04
N LEU A 133 -0.23 1.85 -13.39
CA LEU A 133 -0.60 2.21 -14.77
C LEU A 133 0.63 2.50 -15.66
N THR A 134 1.80 2.77 -15.08
CA THR A 134 2.97 3.24 -15.82
C THR A 134 4.03 2.14 -16.00
N PRO A 135 4.22 1.60 -17.22
CA PRO A 135 5.26 0.60 -17.47
C PRO A 135 6.68 1.07 -17.14
N ALA A 136 6.96 2.37 -17.25
CA ALA A 136 8.27 2.96 -16.93
C ALA A 136 8.65 2.81 -15.45
N ALA A 137 7.69 2.73 -14.53
CA ALA A 137 7.93 2.49 -13.12
C ALA A 137 8.53 1.09 -12.84
N LYS A 138 8.38 0.16 -13.79
CA LYS A 138 8.88 -1.23 -13.72
C LYS A 138 10.25 -1.40 -14.37
N ALA A 139 10.84 -0.34 -14.91
CA ALA A 139 12.24 -0.35 -15.34
C ALA A 139 13.16 -0.51 -14.12
N LEU A 140 14.33 -1.10 -14.30
CA LEU A 140 15.30 -1.38 -13.22
C LEU A 140 14.64 -2.10 -12.02
N SER A 141 14.00 -3.23 -12.31
CA SER A 141 13.26 -4.03 -11.33
C SER A 141 13.59 -5.51 -11.46
N LEU A 142 13.36 -6.28 -10.39
CA LEU A 142 13.46 -7.75 -10.46
C LEU A 142 12.42 -8.30 -11.44
N ASP A 143 11.24 -7.69 -11.55
CA ASP A 143 10.23 -8.06 -12.55
C ASP A 143 10.78 -7.94 -13.97
N ALA A 144 11.56 -6.91 -14.27
CA ALA A 144 12.16 -6.73 -15.58
C ALA A 144 13.23 -7.81 -15.88
N LEU A 145 13.99 -8.24 -14.87
CA LEU A 145 14.96 -9.33 -14.98
C LEU A 145 14.25 -10.67 -15.19
N LEU A 146 13.23 -10.97 -14.42
CA LEU A 146 12.44 -12.20 -14.53
C LEU A 146 11.71 -12.28 -15.88
N ALA A 147 11.16 -11.18 -16.36
CA ALA A 147 10.49 -11.11 -17.66
C ALA A 147 11.45 -11.33 -18.85
N ARG A 148 12.76 -11.04 -18.69
CA ARG A 148 13.78 -11.35 -19.69
C ARG A 148 14.07 -12.84 -19.76
N ARG A 149 13.99 -13.55 -18.62
CA ARG A 149 14.23 -15.00 -18.55
C ARG A 149 13.02 -15.84 -18.97
N SER A 150 11.80 -15.29 -18.84
CA SER A 150 10.57 -16.00 -19.19
C SER A 150 9.61 -15.08 -19.95
N ALA A 151 9.46 -15.33 -21.26
CA ALA A 151 8.52 -14.59 -22.10
C ALA A 151 7.06 -14.75 -21.69
N ALA A 152 6.71 -15.85 -21.02
CA ALA A 152 5.37 -16.13 -20.52
C ALA A 152 4.96 -15.18 -19.38
N LEU A 153 5.90 -14.76 -18.54
CA LEU A 153 5.68 -13.87 -17.39
C LEU A 153 5.68 -12.39 -17.79
N SER A 154 6.24 -12.04 -18.93
CA SER A 154 6.39 -10.65 -19.36
C SER A 154 5.07 -9.83 -19.39
N PRO A 155 3.92 -10.34 -19.88
CA PRO A 155 2.67 -9.58 -19.86
C PRO A 155 2.18 -9.27 -18.44
N LEU A 156 2.35 -10.24 -17.52
CA LEU A 156 1.90 -10.13 -16.14
C LEU A 156 2.76 -9.13 -15.34
N LEU A 157 4.09 -9.22 -15.50
CA LEU A 157 5.04 -8.45 -14.70
C LEU A 157 5.20 -7.01 -15.21
N LEU A 158 5.16 -6.80 -16.53
CA LEU A 158 5.52 -5.51 -17.13
C LEU A 158 4.34 -4.75 -17.76
N ASN A 159 3.11 -5.24 -17.67
CA ASN A 159 1.94 -4.67 -18.37
C ASN A 159 2.16 -4.49 -19.89
N ARG A 160 3.09 -5.22 -20.47
CA ARG A 160 3.31 -5.20 -21.91
C ARG A 160 2.21 -6.03 -22.57
N ARG A 161 1.30 -5.37 -23.28
CA ARG A 161 0.42 -6.08 -24.22
C ARG A 161 1.33 -6.87 -25.18
N ARG A 162 1.04 -8.17 -25.39
CA ARG A 162 1.70 -8.95 -26.47
C ARG A 162 1.51 -8.13 -27.74
N ALA A 163 2.61 -7.55 -28.23
CA ALA A 163 2.59 -7.02 -29.59
C ALA A 163 2.18 -8.18 -30.49
N ASN A 164 1.04 -8.03 -31.11
CA ASN A 164 0.47 -9.03 -32.02
C ASN A 164 1.50 -9.17 -33.16
N ARG A 165 2.35 -10.19 -33.11
CA ARG A 165 3.17 -10.60 -34.25
C ARG A 165 2.21 -11.20 -35.29
N ARG A 166 1.42 -10.37 -35.91
CA ARG A 166 0.95 -10.61 -37.26
C ARG A 166 1.99 -9.99 -38.17
N ARG A 167 3.00 -10.76 -38.51
CA ARG A 167 3.71 -10.59 -39.78
C ARG A 167 3.12 -11.62 -40.70
N ALA A 168 2.43 -11.08 -41.69
CA ALA A 168 2.05 -11.76 -42.92
C ALA A 168 3.31 -12.35 -43.57
#